data_569dfbf2321ef0ca0016ce5a2f1ada17
#
_entry.id   569dfbf2321ef0ca0016ce5a2f1ada17
#
_cell.length_a   1.000
_cell.length_b   1.000
_cell.length_c   1.000
_cell.angle_alpha   90.00
_cell.angle_beta   90.00
_cell.angle_gamma   90.00
#
_symmetry.space_group_name_H-M   'P 1'
#
loop_
_entity.id
_entity.type
_entity.pdbx_description
1 polymer ?
#
loop_
_entity_poly.entity_id
_entity_poly.type
_entity_poly.pdbx_seq_one_letter_code
_entity_poly.pdbx_strand_id
1 'polypeptide(L)'
;MQLSSSEPCVVILTEKEVEVSVNNHATFTLPKNYLAAFACNNNVIELSTLNHVLITHINRNIINDYLLFLNKNLTCVKPWSRLATPVIACHSRTPEVFRLAANHSKQQPSKPSKPCEAELTRALLFTVLSNFLEQSRFIALLMYILRSSVRDSVCRIIQSDIQHYWNLRIVASSLCLSPSLLKKKLKNENTSYSQIVTECRMRYAVQMLLMDNKNITQVAQLCGYSSTSYFISVFKAFYGLTPLNYLAKQRQKVMW
;
A
#
# COMPACT_ATOMS: atom_id res chain seq x y z
N MET A 1 1.09 -14.20 -13.00
CA MET A 1 1.96 -13.02 -12.81
C MET A 1 1.44 -12.20 -11.65
N GLN A 2 2.26 -11.91 -10.65
CA GLN A 2 1.82 -11.30 -9.39
C GLN A 2 1.65 -9.78 -9.53
N LEU A 3 0.53 -9.27 -9.08
CA LEU A 3 0.21 -7.85 -9.05
C LEU A 3 0.70 -7.28 -7.72
N SER A 4 1.87 -6.64 -7.74
CA SER A 4 2.42 -5.97 -6.56
C SER A 4 2.03 -4.49 -6.56
N SER A 5 1.47 -4.00 -5.47
CA SER A 5 1.11 -2.59 -5.31
C SER A 5 1.52 -2.08 -3.93
N SER A 6 2.11 -0.90 -3.89
CA SER A 6 2.31 -0.14 -2.66
C SER A 6 1.00 0.52 -2.18
N GLU A 7 0.04 0.67 -3.08
CA GLU A 7 -1.25 1.29 -2.80
C GLU A 7 -2.27 0.26 -2.31
N PRO A 8 -3.21 0.67 -1.44
CA PRO A 8 -4.13 -0.25 -0.78
C PRO A 8 -5.23 -0.79 -1.70
N CYS A 9 -5.47 -0.14 -2.83
CA CYS A 9 -6.47 -0.53 -3.81
C CYS A 9 -5.90 -0.48 -5.22
N VAL A 10 -6.20 -1.51 -5.98
CA VAL A 10 -5.89 -1.56 -7.41
C VAL A 10 -7.19 -1.82 -8.17
N VAL A 11 -7.41 -1.06 -9.22
CA VAL A 11 -8.49 -1.32 -10.17
C VAL A 11 -7.87 -1.68 -11.52
N ILE A 12 -8.39 -2.74 -12.13
CA ILE A 12 -7.97 -3.17 -13.46
C ILE A 12 -9.14 -3.07 -14.44
N LEU A 13 -8.82 -2.84 -15.71
CA LEU A 13 -9.73 -3.01 -16.85
C LEU A 13 -9.16 -4.09 -17.76
N THR A 14 -9.97 -5.09 -18.09
CA THR A 14 -9.59 -6.18 -18.99
C THR A 14 -9.89 -5.80 -20.46
N GLU A 15 -8.89 -5.92 -21.33
CA GLU A 15 -9.05 -5.73 -22.79
C GLU A 15 -9.32 -7.05 -23.51
N LYS A 16 -9.01 -8.17 -22.87
CA LYS A 16 -9.38 -9.54 -23.25
C LYS A 16 -9.78 -10.30 -22.00
N GLU A 17 -10.20 -11.54 -22.18
CA GLU A 17 -10.47 -12.45 -21.07
C GLU A 17 -9.20 -12.74 -20.28
N VAL A 18 -9.26 -12.65 -18.94
CA VAL A 18 -8.12 -12.82 -18.02
C VAL A 18 -8.55 -13.64 -16.82
N GLU A 19 -7.77 -14.68 -16.52
CA GLU A 19 -7.92 -15.41 -15.27
C GLU A 19 -7.22 -14.67 -14.13
N VAL A 20 -7.91 -14.60 -12.99
CA VAL A 20 -7.45 -13.95 -11.77
C VAL A 20 -7.45 -14.95 -10.64
N SER A 21 -6.34 -15.06 -9.94
CA SER A 21 -6.23 -15.82 -8.69
C SER A 21 -5.98 -14.88 -7.51
N VAL A 22 -6.68 -15.12 -6.41
CA VAL A 22 -6.52 -14.34 -5.18
C VAL A 22 -6.14 -15.28 -4.05
N ASN A 23 -4.96 -15.03 -3.42
CA ASN A 23 -4.40 -15.82 -2.32
C ASN A 23 -4.25 -17.33 -2.62
N ASN A 24 -4.10 -17.71 -3.88
CA ASN A 24 -4.03 -19.10 -4.36
C ASN A 24 -5.25 -19.97 -4.01
N HIS A 25 -6.38 -19.37 -3.61
CA HIS A 25 -7.57 -20.10 -3.16
C HIS A 25 -8.81 -19.86 -4.02
N ALA A 26 -8.89 -18.73 -4.70
CA ALA A 26 -10.03 -18.36 -5.53
C ALA A 26 -9.54 -17.96 -6.91
N THR A 27 -9.87 -18.76 -7.91
CA THR A 27 -9.62 -18.43 -9.32
C THR A 27 -10.95 -18.15 -10.01
N PHE A 28 -11.01 -17.06 -10.78
CA PHE A 28 -12.17 -16.69 -11.56
C PHE A 28 -11.73 -15.97 -12.84
N THR A 29 -12.57 -16.01 -13.83
CA THR A 29 -12.30 -15.40 -15.14
C THR A 29 -13.03 -14.07 -15.26
N LEU A 30 -12.30 -13.04 -15.69
CA LEU A 30 -12.85 -11.73 -16.04
C LEU A 30 -12.98 -11.63 -17.56
N PRO A 31 -14.19 -11.45 -18.09
CA PRO A 31 -14.40 -11.22 -19.52
C PRO A 31 -13.79 -9.89 -19.99
N LYS A 32 -13.76 -9.69 -21.30
CA LYS A 32 -13.38 -8.40 -21.92
C LYS A 32 -14.27 -7.25 -21.43
N ASN A 33 -13.67 -6.07 -21.25
CA ASN A 33 -14.34 -4.84 -20.77
C ASN A 33 -14.91 -4.94 -19.35
N TYR A 34 -14.35 -5.80 -18.50
CA TYR A 34 -14.68 -5.83 -17.09
C TYR A 34 -13.71 -5.00 -16.27
N LEU A 35 -14.25 -4.31 -15.27
CA LEU A 35 -13.51 -3.67 -14.21
C LEU A 35 -13.47 -4.60 -12.99
N ALA A 36 -12.32 -4.70 -12.34
CA ALA A 36 -12.23 -5.37 -11.06
C ALA A 36 -11.42 -4.51 -10.07
N ALA A 37 -12.00 -4.27 -8.89
CA ALA A 37 -11.38 -3.56 -7.79
C ALA A 37 -10.88 -4.56 -6.74
N PHE A 38 -9.61 -4.46 -6.38
CA PHE A 38 -8.92 -5.34 -5.45
C PHE A 38 -8.46 -4.58 -4.21
N ALA A 39 -8.71 -5.15 -3.03
CA ALA A 39 -8.04 -4.73 -1.80
C ALA A 39 -6.68 -5.43 -1.73
N CYS A 40 -5.60 -4.66 -1.88
CA CYS A 40 -4.23 -5.18 -1.86
C CYS A 40 -3.68 -5.42 -0.45
N ASN A 41 -4.39 -5.00 0.60
CA ASN A 41 -3.98 -5.17 1.99
C ASN A 41 -3.87 -6.66 2.33
N ASN A 42 -2.64 -7.19 2.41
CA ASN A 42 -2.31 -8.58 2.73
C ASN A 42 -2.89 -9.63 1.76
N ASN A 43 -3.28 -9.24 0.56
CA ASN A 43 -3.75 -10.16 -0.47
C ASN A 43 -2.75 -10.27 -1.60
N VAL A 44 -2.49 -11.50 -2.03
CA VAL A 44 -1.70 -11.82 -3.21
C VAL A 44 -2.66 -11.98 -4.39
N ILE A 45 -2.47 -11.16 -5.42
CA ILE A 45 -3.30 -11.17 -6.62
C ILE A 45 -2.42 -11.58 -7.78
N GLU A 46 -2.82 -12.62 -8.47
CA GLU A 46 -2.12 -13.13 -9.65
C GLU A 46 -3.02 -13.06 -10.87
N LEU A 47 -2.47 -12.60 -11.98
CA LEU A 47 -3.14 -12.52 -13.27
C LEU A 47 -2.45 -13.47 -14.25
N SER A 48 -3.22 -14.15 -15.10
CA SER A 48 -2.68 -15.02 -16.16
C SER A 48 -1.80 -14.26 -17.14
N THR A 49 -2.15 -12.99 -17.42
CA THR A 49 -1.40 -12.08 -18.28
C THR A 49 -1.54 -10.62 -17.83
N LEU A 50 -0.52 -9.80 -18.08
CA LEU A 50 -0.59 -8.34 -17.92
C LEU A 50 -0.74 -7.59 -19.26
N ASN A 51 -0.49 -8.25 -20.39
CA ASN A 51 -0.47 -7.61 -21.71
C ASN A 51 -1.83 -7.09 -22.19
N HIS A 52 -2.93 -7.56 -21.57
CA HIS A 52 -4.29 -7.19 -21.92
C HIS A 52 -5.06 -6.60 -20.73
N VAL A 53 -4.32 -5.99 -19.79
CA VAL A 53 -4.88 -5.42 -18.57
C VAL A 53 -4.34 -4.01 -18.40
N LEU A 54 -5.23 -3.06 -18.29
CA LEU A 54 -4.89 -1.71 -17.83
C LEU A 54 -5.04 -1.66 -16.32
N ILE A 55 -4.09 -1.03 -15.64
CA ILE A 55 -4.01 -1.02 -14.18
C ILE A 55 -3.98 0.43 -13.70
N THR A 56 -4.77 0.72 -12.68
CA THR A 56 -4.76 2.00 -11.96
C THR A 56 -4.67 1.74 -10.46
N HIS A 57 -3.79 2.49 -9.80
CA HIS A 57 -3.59 2.44 -8.36
C HIS A 57 -4.40 3.54 -7.69
N ILE A 58 -5.11 3.21 -6.61
CA ILE A 58 -5.96 4.14 -5.88
C ILE A 58 -5.48 4.21 -4.44
N ASN A 59 -5.03 5.39 -4.03
CA ASN A 59 -4.55 5.63 -2.69
C ASN A 59 -5.70 5.85 -1.68
N ARG A 60 -5.37 5.83 -0.39
CA ARG A 60 -6.34 6.00 0.70
C ARG A 60 -7.06 7.36 0.66
N ASN A 61 -6.38 8.42 0.23
CA ASN A 61 -6.97 9.75 0.19
C ASN A 61 -8.10 9.83 -0.84
N ILE A 62 -7.87 9.30 -2.04
CA ILE A 62 -8.90 9.23 -3.10
C ILE A 62 -10.11 8.42 -2.64
N ILE A 63 -9.90 7.28 -1.94
CA ILE A 63 -11.01 6.47 -1.42
C ILE A 63 -11.79 7.25 -0.36
N ASN A 64 -11.10 7.93 0.54
CA ASN A 64 -11.74 8.73 1.58
C ASN A 64 -12.54 9.89 1.00
N ASP A 65 -11.94 10.63 0.07
CA ASP A 65 -12.60 11.74 -0.64
C ASP A 65 -13.83 11.26 -1.43
N TYR A 66 -13.72 10.08 -2.07
CA TYR A 66 -14.84 9.49 -2.80
C TYR A 66 -16.00 9.12 -1.86
N LEU A 67 -15.72 8.55 -0.69
CA LEU A 67 -16.74 8.24 0.31
C LEU A 67 -17.38 9.51 0.88
N LEU A 68 -16.62 10.58 1.09
CA LEU A 68 -17.14 11.89 1.46
C LEU A 68 -18.03 12.47 0.35
N PHE A 69 -17.60 12.38 -0.91
CA PHE A 69 -18.38 12.81 -2.07
C PHE A 69 -19.74 12.09 -2.16
N LEU A 70 -19.78 10.80 -1.86
CA LEU A 70 -21.03 10.04 -1.85
C LEU A 70 -21.97 10.44 -0.72
N ASN A 71 -21.52 11.19 0.28
CA ASN A 71 -22.30 11.62 1.45
C ASN A 71 -23.16 10.49 2.06
N LYS A 72 -22.61 9.27 2.12
CA LYS A 72 -23.31 8.09 2.62
C LYS A 72 -23.02 7.87 4.10
N ASN A 73 -24.07 7.67 4.89
CA ASN A 73 -23.94 7.18 6.26
C ASN A 73 -23.35 5.77 6.28
N LEU A 74 -22.11 5.65 6.70
CA LEU A 74 -21.32 4.42 6.65
C LEU A 74 -21.54 3.51 7.87
N THR A 75 -22.51 3.85 8.74
CA THR A 75 -22.74 3.15 10.02
C THR A 75 -23.31 1.73 9.89
N CYS A 76 -23.91 1.40 8.76
CA CYS A 76 -24.60 0.11 8.56
C CYS A 76 -23.86 -0.89 7.67
N VAL A 77 -22.55 -0.73 7.47
CA VAL A 77 -21.78 -1.63 6.60
C VAL A 77 -21.38 -2.90 7.36
N LYS A 78 -21.82 -4.07 6.90
CA LYS A 78 -21.42 -5.36 7.46
C LYS A 78 -19.90 -5.55 7.39
N PRO A 79 -19.25 -6.13 8.42
CA PRO A 79 -17.80 -6.34 8.41
C PRO A 79 -17.35 -7.14 7.20
N TRP A 80 -16.32 -6.65 6.50
CA TRP A 80 -15.71 -7.32 5.35
C TRP A 80 -15.12 -8.71 5.67
N SER A 81 -14.77 -8.96 6.92
CA SER A 81 -14.20 -10.24 7.39
C SER A 81 -14.99 -11.48 7.05
N ARG A 82 -16.25 -11.34 6.61
CA ARG A 82 -17.13 -12.45 6.19
C ARG A 82 -17.22 -12.59 4.67
N LEU A 83 -16.47 -11.83 3.89
CA LEU A 83 -16.50 -11.91 2.43
C LEU A 83 -15.43 -12.89 1.95
N ALA A 84 -15.81 -13.78 1.03
CA ALA A 84 -14.97 -14.87 0.55
C ALA A 84 -13.76 -14.36 -0.28
N THR A 85 -13.89 -13.22 -0.96
CA THR A 85 -12.82 -12.66 -1.81
C THR A 85 -12.70 -11.15 -1.65
N PRO A 86 -11.47 -10.59 -1.56
CA PRO A 86 -11.22 -9.15 -1.46
C PRO A 86 -11.28 -8.47 -2.83
N VAL A 87 -12.24 -8.85 -3.64
CA VAL A 87 -12.40 -8.36 -5.02
C VAL A 87 -13.86 -8.15 -5.35
N ILE A 88 -14.13 -7.11 -6.15
CA ILE A 88 -15.42 -6.84 -6.75
C ILE A 88 -15.19 -6.54 -8.23
N ALA A 89 -16.00 -7.17 -9.08
CA ALA A 89 -15.95 -6.97 -10.52
C ALA A 89 -17.31 -6.55 -11.07
N CYS A 90 -17.29 -5.74 -12.13
CA CYS A 90 -18.47 -5.33 -12.89
C CYS A 90 -18.09 -5.08 -14.35
N HIS A 91 -19.09 -5.06 -15.23
CA HIS A 91 -18.89 -4.59 -16.60
C HIS A 91 -18.57 -3.09 -16.61
N SER A 92 -17.56 -2.68 -17.38
CA SER A 92 -17.20 -1.26 -17.51
C SER A 92 -18.21 -0.51 -18.36
N ARG A 93 -18.82 0.53 -17.81
CA ARG A 93 -19.69 1.45 -18.57
C ARG A 93 -18.90 2.55 -19.26
N THR A 94 -17.69 2.82 -18.80
CA THR A 94 -16.84 3.92 -19.26
C THR A 94 -15.39 3.48 -19.46
N PRO A 95 -15.09 2.52 -20.37
CA PRO A 95 -13.74 2.00 -20.56
C PRO A 95 -12.76 3.09 -21.01
N GLU A 96 -13.21 4.10 -21.78
CA GLU A 96 -12.37 5.21 -22.23
C GLU A 96 -11.92 6.11 -21.05
N VAL A 97 -12.82 6.37 -20.10
CA VAL A 97 -12.46 7.12 -18.89
C VAL A 97 -11.41 6.37 -18.07
N PHE A 98 -11.50 5.04 -18.01
CA PHE A 98 -10.48 4.23 -17.34
C PHE A 98 -9.12 4.35 -18.04
N ARG A 99 -9.08 4.29 -19.38
CA ARG A 99 -7.85 4.47 -20.16
C ARG A 99 -7.21 5.84 -19.89
N LEU A 100 -8.01 6.88 -19.86
CA LEU A 100 -7.53 8.22 -19.50
C LEU A 100 -6.98 8.25 -18.07
N ALA A 101 -7.69 7.70 -17.08
CA ALA A 101 -7.25 7.64 -15.69
C ALA A 101 -5.93 6.87 -15.54
N ALA A 102 -5.79 5.71 -16.20
CA ALA A 102 -4.59 4.90 -16.16
C ALA A 102 -3.38 5.61 -16.80
N ASN A 103 -3.58 6.35 -17.90
CA ASN A 103 -2.54 7.12 -18.55
C ASN A 103 -2.08 8.31 -17.69
N HIS A 104 -3.01 9.04 -17.09
CA HIS A 104 -2.69 10.13 -16.16
C HIS A 104 -1.93 9.61 -14.93
N SER A 105 -2.29 8.47 -14.38
CA SER A 105 -1.58 7.86 -13.25
C SER A 105 -0.15 7.44 -13.58
N LYS A 106 0.16 7.08 -14.82
CA LYS A 106 1.50 6.70 -15.27
C LYS A 106 2.41 7.93 -15.52
N GLN A 107 1.84 9.08 -15.82
CA GLN A 107 2.58 10.30 -16.20
C GLN A 107 3.00 11.16 -15.01
N GLN A 108 2.70 10.79 -13.76
CA GLN A 108 3.13 11.53 -12.58
C GLN A 108 4.50 11.05 -12.07
N PRO A 109 5.64 11.60 -12.57
CA PRO A 109 6.89 11.54 -11.84
C PRO A 109 6.96 12.76 -10.91
N SER A 110 7.08 12.54 -9.60
CA SER A 110 7.78 13.34 -8.56
C SER A 110 7.80 14.91 -8.64
N LYS A 111 7.04 15.58 -9.50
CA LYS A 111 6.87 17.04 -9.48
C LYS A 111 5.44 17.40 -9.07
N PRO A 112 5.25 18.48 -8.30
CA PRO A 112 3.91 18.95 -7.97
C PRO A 112 3.19 19.27 -9.30
N SER A 113 2.23 18.43 -9.67
CA SER A 113 1.33 18.64 -10.79
C SER A 113 0.58 19.96 -10.59
N LYS A 114 0.28 20.67 -11.69
CA LYS A 114 -0.59 21.85 -11.62
C LYS A 114 -1.88 21.46 -10.91
N PRO A 115 -2.46 22.32 -10.05
CA PRO A 115 -3.70 22.02 -9.32
C PRO A 115 -4.82 21.45 -10.21
N CYS A 116 -4.92 21.90 -11.44
CA CYS A 116 -5.89 21.44 -12.43
C CYS A 116 -5.69 19.96 -12.83
N GLU A 117 -4.45 19.47 -12.94
CA GLU A 117 -4.17 18.07 -13.30
C GLU A 117 -4.51 17.09 -12.16
N ALA A 118 -4.30 17.53 -10.92
CA ALA A 118 -4.67 16.74 -9.75
C ALA A 118 -6.20 16.59 -9.63
N GLU A 119 -6.96 17.67 -9.86
CA GLU A 119 -8.42 17.63 -9.86
C GLU A 119 -8.98 16.80 -11.02
N LEU A 120 -8.39 16.90 -12.22
CA LEU A 120 -8.77 16.06 -13.35
C LEU A 120 -8.56 14.57 -13.03
N THR A 121 -7.39 14.22 -12.50
CA THR A 121 -7.09 12.83 -12.09
C THR A 121 -8.10 12.34 -11.05
N ARG A 122 -8.42 13.17 -10.06
CA ARG A 122 -9.42 12.86 -9.04
C ARG A 122 -10.80 12.61 -9.64
N ALA A 123 -11.26 13.47 -10.55
CA ALA A 123 -12.55 13.32 -11.23
C ALA A 123 -12.62 12.02 -12.06
N LEU A 124 -11.54 11.69 -12.80
CA LEU A 124 -11.45 10.46 -13.56
C LEU A 124 -11.52 9.23 -12.65
N LEU A 125 -10.79 9.23 -11.53
CA LEU A 125 -10.81 8.12 -10.56
C LEU A 125 -12.17 7.98 -9.87
N PHE A 126 -12.86 9.08 -9.58
CA PHE A 126 -14.22 9.04 -9.05
C PHE A 126 -15.19 8.40 -10.05
N THR A 127 -15.08 8.72 -11.34
CA THR A 127 -15.88 8.11 -12.40
C THR A 127 -15.59 6.60 -12.50
N VAL A 128 -14.32 6.19 -12.41
CA VAL A 128 -13.93 4.78 -12.38
C VAL A 128 -14.58 4.06 -11.20
N LEU A 129 -14.49 4.60 -10.00
CA LEU A 129 -15.09 4.02 -8.79
C LEU A 129 -16.63 3.95 -8.88
N SER A 130 -17.25 4.92 -9.55
CA SER A 130 -18.70 4.97 -9.68
C SER A 130 -19.28 3.81 -10.53
N ASN A 131 -18.48 3.13 -11.37
CA ASN A 131 -18.93 1.92 -12.06
C ASN A 131 -19.32 0.79 -11.09
N PHE A 132 -18.78 0.78 -9.88
CA PHE A 132 -19.02 -0.26 -8.88
C PHE A 132 -20.20 0.05 -7.93
N LEU A 133 -20.86 1.20 -8.05
CA LEU A 133 -21.89 1.64 -7.07
C LEU A 133 -23.09 0.69 -6.98
N GLU A 134 -23.41 -0.02 -8.06
CA GLU A 134 -24.50 -1.02 -8.05
C GLU A 134 -24.10 -2.31 -7.34
N GLN A 135 -22.82 -2.52 -7.11
CA GLN A 135 -22.33 -3.69 -6.39
C GLN A 135 -22.55 -3.50 -4.88
N SER A 136 -23.44 -4.27 -4.28
CA SER A 136 -23.87 -4.14 -2.88
C SER A 136 -22.73 -4.20 -1.85
N ARG A 137 -21.59 -4.80 -2.24
CA ARG A 137 -20.40 -4.96 -1.38
C ARG A 137 -19.33 -3.91 -1.61
N PHE A 138 -19.50 -3.01 -2.58
CA PHE A 138 -18.45 -2.08 -2.96
C PHE A 138 -18.07 -1.10 -1.84
N ILE A 139 -19.07 -0.53 -1.17
CA ILE A 139 -18.81 0.35 -0.03
C ILE A 139 -18.11 -0.42 1.11
N ALA A 140 -18.49 -1.68 1.34
CA ALA A 140 -17.82 -2.53 2.32
C ALA A 140 -16.35 -2.79 1.97
N LEU A 141 -16.03 -2.97 0.68
CA LEU A 141 -14.66 -3.08 0.17
C LEU A 141 -13.86 -1.79 0.46
N LEU A 142 -14.41 -0.63 0.11
CA LEU A 142 -13.75 0.65 0.36
C LEU A 142 -13.50 0.88 1.86
N MET A 143 -14.48 0.58 2.70
CA MET A 143 -14.35 0.66 4.16
C MET A 143 -13.29 -0.32 4.71
N TYR A 144 -13.22 -1.53 4.16
CA TYR A 144 -12.17 -2.48 4.50
C TYR A 144 -10.78 -1.94 4.14
N ILE A 145 -10.63 -1.36 2.95
CA ILE A 145 -9.37 -0.76 2.48
C ILE A 145 -8.94 0.41 3.37
N LEU A 146 -9.88 1.24 3.82
CA LEU A 146 -9.61 2.37 4.71
C LEU A 146 -9.33 1.95 6.15
N ARG A 147 -9.71 0.74 6.53
CA ARG A 147 -9.43 0.24 7.87
C ARG A 147 -7.91 0.22 8.06
N SER A 148 -7.42 1.05 8.95
CA SER A 148 -5.99 1.03 9.27
C SER A 148 -5.62 -0.35 9.80
N SER A 149 -4.63 -1.00 9.18
CA SER A 149 -4.09 -2.24 9.70
C SER A 149 -3.44 -2.01 11.05
N VAL A 150 -3.39 -3.03 11.87
CA VAL A 150 -2.64 -2.94 13.14
C VAL A 150 -1.17 -2.65 12.87
N ARG A 151 -0.62 -3.22 11.78
CA ARG A 151 0.72 -2.92 11.28
C ARG A 151 0.92 -1.41 11.02
N ASP A 152 -0.02 -0.77 10.29
CA ASP A 152 0.06 0.67 9.98
C ASP A 152 -0.02 1.53 11.26
N SER A 153 -0.83 1.10 12.23
CA SER A 153 -0.92 1.79 13.52
C SER A 153 0.38 1.68 14.31
N VAL A 154 0.99 0.50 14.33
CA VAL A 154 2.31 0.26 14.93
C VAL A 154 3.39 1.08 14.20
N CYS A 155 3.41 1.08 12.86
CA CYS A 155 4.34 1.88 12.08
C CYS A 155 4.26 3.38 12.44
N ARG A 156 3.05 3.94 12.53
CA ARG A 156 2.87 5.36 12.91
C ARG A 156 3.42 5.69 14.29
N ILE A 157 3.21 4.81 15.27
CA ILE A 157 3.77 4.99 16.62
C ILE A 157 5.29 4.97 16.57
N ILE A 158 5.91 4.01 15.87
CA ILE A 158 7.37 3.93 15.77
C ILE A 158 7.94 5.13 15.02
N GLN A 159 7.29 5.58 13.96
CA GLN A 159 7.72 6.72 13.15
C GLN A 159 7.58 8.07 13.85
N SER A 160 6.73 8.19 14.88
CA SER A 160 6.61 9.42 15.66
C SER A 160 7.90 9.77 16.42
N ASP A 161 8.68 8.75 16.80
CA ASP A 161 10.03 8.90 17.36
C ASP A 161 10.85 7.63 17.08
N ILE A 162 11.62 7.65 16.00
CA ILE A 162 12.42 6.50 15.55
C ILE A 162 13.53 6.13 16.54
N GLN A 163 14.05 7.10 17.28
CA GLN A 163 15.14 6.88 18.25
C GLN A 163 14.65 6.26 19.55
N HIS A 164 13.38 6.46 19.88
CA HIS A 164 12.81 5.97 21.12
C HIS A 164 12.91 4.45 21.23
N TYR A 165 13.18 3.98 22.47
CA TYR A 165 13.19 2.55 22.76
C TYR A 165 11.75 2.01 22.83
N TRP A 166 11.17 1.76 21.68
CA TRP A 166 9.87 1.12 21.57
C TRP A 166 9.96 -0.36 21.98
N ASN A 167 9.13 -0.77 22.88
CA ASN A 167 8.91 -2.18 23.19
C ASN A 167 7.45 -2.57 22.92
N LEU A 168 7.20 -3.87 22.79
CA LEU A 168 5.88 -4.39 22.47
C LEU A 168 4.80 -3.95 23.46
N ARG A 169 5.15 -3.82 24.75
CA ARG A 169 4.20 -3.44 25.81
C ARG A 169 3.76 -1.97 25.65
N ILE A 170 4.69 -1.07 25.41
CA ILE A 170 4.42 0.36 25.21
C ILE A 170 3.50 0.53 23.99
N VAL A 171 3.85 -0.09 22.86
CA VAL A 171 3.05 0.02 21.63
C VAL A 171 1.67 -0.63 21.78
N ALA A 172 1.57 -1.77 22.44
CA ALA A 172 0.29 -2.40 22.72
C ALA A 172 -0.61 -1.51 23.59
N SER A 173 -0.04 -0.90 24.65
CA SER A 173 -0.75 0.04 25.52
C SER A 173 -1.27 1.25 24.73
N SER A 174 -0.45 1.85 23.86
CA SER A 174 -0.83 2.98 23.01
C SER A 174 -1.98 2.64 22.05
N LEU A 175 -2.15 1.36 21.71
CA LEU A 175 -3.24 0.86 20.88
C LEU A 175 -4.42 0.30 21.68
N CYS A 176 -4.43 0.46 23.00
CA CYS A 176 -5.41 -0.14 23.90
C CYS A 176 -5.54 -1.67 23.72
N LEU A 177 -4.43 -2.35 23.44
CA LEU A 177 -4.36 -3.81 23.25
C LEU A 177 -3.46 -4.45 24.31
N SER A 178 -3.73 -5.72 24.63
CA SER A 178 -2.73 -6.52 25.35
C SER A 178 -1.58 -6.91 24.40
N PRO A 179 -0.34 -7.12 24.92
CA PRO A 179 0.80 -7.56 24.11
C PRO A 179 0.51 -8.87 23.33
N SER A 180 -0.21 -9.81 23.96
CA SER A 180 -0.60 -11.07 23.33
C SER A 180 -1.56 -10.86 22.17
N LEU A 181 -2.56 -9.98 22.34
CA LEU A 181 -3.52 -9.64 21.29
C LEU A 181 -2.85 -8.90 20.15
N LEU A 182 -1.91 -7.97 20.43
CA LEU A 182 -1.14 -7.29 19.41
C LEU A 182 -0.32 -8.29 18.58
N LYS A 183 0.41 -9.22 19.23
CA LYS A 183 1.13 -10.30 18.53
C LYS A 183 0.22 -11.12 17.63
N LYS A 184 -0.95 -11.54 18.14
CA LYS A 184 -1.93 -12.32 17.36
C LYS A 184 -2.43 -11.56 16.15
N LYS A 185 -2.76 -10.26 16.31
CA LYS A 185 -3.23 -9.41 15.19
C LYS A 185 -2.15 -9.22 14.13
N LEU A 186 -0.89 -8.94 14.54
CA LEU A 186 0.23 -8.79 13.62
C LEU A 186 0.54 -10.11 12.88
N LYS A 187 0.47 -11.25 13.57
CA LYS A 187 0.61 -12.57 12.92
C LYS A 187 -0.46 -12.81 11.85
N ASN A 188 -1.71 -12.41 12.10
CA ASN A 188 -2.78 -12.48 11.12
C ASN A 188 -2.57 -11.54 9.91
N GLU A 189 -1.73 -10.51 10.07
CA GLU A 189 -1.30 -9.62 9.00
C GLU A 189 0.07 -10.05 8.41
N ASN A 190 0.48 -11.30 8.62
CA ASN A 190 1.73 -11.89 8.13
C ASN A 190 2.99 -11.10 8.49
N THR A 191 2.99 -10.47 9.68
CA THR A 191 4.13 -9.68 10.16
C THR A 191 4.36 -9.88 11.67
N SER A 192 5.44 -9.32 12.16
CA SER A 192 5.76 -9.29 13.58
C SER A 192 6.18 -7.88 14.01
N TYR A 193 6.10 -7.60 15.31
CA TYR A 193 6.52 -6.34 15.89
C TYR A 193 7.99 -6.00 15.55
N SER A 194 8.89 -6.97 15.69
CA SER A 194 10.32 -6.78 15.39
C SER A 194 10.58 -6.48 13.92
N GLN A 195 9.86 -7.14 13.02
CA GLN A 195 9.93 -6.84 11.58
C GLN A 195 9.51 -5.40 11.28
N ILE A 196 8.41 -4.93 11.88
CA ILE A 196 7.93 -3.55 11.67
C ILE A 196 8.93 -2.53 12.19
N VAL A 197 9.48 -2.72 13.41
CA VAL A 197 10.50 -1.83 13.95
C VAL A 197 11.72 -1.76 13.04
N THR A 198 12.22 -2.93 12.62
CA THR A 198 13.36 -3.00 11.70
C THR A 198 13.06 -2.28 10.38
N GLU A 199 11.92 -2.53 9.77
CA GLU A 199 11.51 -1.88 8.53
C GLU A 199 11.41 -0.36 8.65
N CYS A 200 10.77 0.16 9.69
CA CYS A 200 10.66 1.59 9.94
C CYS A 200 12.05 2.24 10.10
N ARG A 201 12.92 1.63 10.88
CA ARG A 201 14.29 2.11 11.10
C ARG A 201 15.15 2.06 9.84
N MET A 202 15.03 1.00 9.04
CA MET A 202 15.80 0.85 7.79
C MET A 202 15.33 1.84 6.72
N ARG A 203 14.03 2.09 6.60
CA ARG A 203 13.51 3.13 5.70
C ARG A 203 13.99 4.52 6.10
N TYR A 204 13.96 4.84 7.38
CA TYR A 204 14.48 6.11 7.91
C TYR A 204 16.00 6.23 7.68
N ALA A 205 16.76 5.13 7.86
CA ALA A 205 18.20 5.12 7.59
C ALA A 205 18.50 5.49 6.13
N VAL A 206 17.77 4.97 5.16
CA VAL A 206 17.93 5.32 3.75
C VAL A 206 17.66 6.81 3.52
N GLN A 207 16.62 7.38 4.11
CA GLN A 207 16.34 8.81 4.01
C GLN A 207 17.51 9.65 4.55
N MET A 208 18.03 9.31 5.74
CA MET A 208 19.16 10.03 6.34
C MET A 208 20.45 9.88 5.52
N LEU A 209 20.69 8.71 4.93
CA LEU A 209 21.84 8.46 4.07
C LEU A 209 21.80 9.26 2.76
N LEU A 210 20.61 9.48 2.20
CA LEU A 210 20.44 10.16 0.92
C LEU A 210 20.33 11.68 1.05
N MET A 211 19.77 12.19 2.14
CA MET A 211 19.47 13.62 2.33
C MET A 211 20.59 14.39 3.02
N ASP A 212 21.39 13.74 3.87
CA ASP A 212 22.35 14.40 4.72
C ASP A 212 23.78 13.86 4.52
N ASN A 213 24.78 14.74 4.65
CA ASN A 213 26.20 14.37 4.71
C ASN A 213 26.61 13.72 6.06
N LYS A 214 25.70 12.93 6.66
CA LYS A 214 25.96 12.25 7.92
C LYS A 214 26.81 11.00 7.72
N ASN A 215 27.69 10.73 8.68
CA ASN A 215 28.45 9.48 8.67
C ASN A 215 27.58 8.30 9.15
N ILE A 216 28.01 7.08 8.87
CA ILE A 216 27.24 5.85 9.15
C ILE A 216 26.95 5.69 10.66
N THR A 217 27.86 6.11 11.51
CA THR A 217 27.69 6.06 12.98
C THR A 217 26.57 6.99 13.45
N GLN A 218 26.52 8.21 12.92
CA GLN A 218 25.44 9.15 13.22
C GLN A 218 24.08 8.63 12.72
N VAL A 219 24.04 8.08 11.51
CA VAL A 219 22.80 7.47 10.98
C VAL A 219 22.35 6.30 11.85
N ALA A 220 23.26 5.43 12.29
CA ALA A 220 22.93 4.33 13.20
C ALA A 220 22.27 4.84 14.49
N GLN A 221 22.85 5.86 15.11
CA GLN A 221 22.31 6.48 16.34
C GLN A 221 20.94 7.10 16.10
N LEU A 222 20.75 7.86 15.02
CA LEU A 222 19.46 8.45 14.64
C LEU A 222 18.37 7.41 14.35
N CYS A 223 18.77 6.20 13.95
CA CYS A 223 17.87 5.08 13.78
C CYS A 223 17.63 4.25 15.07
N GLY A 224 18.15 4.70 16.20
CA GLY A 224 17.99 4.03 17.50
C GLY A 224 18.84 2.77 17.67
N TYR A 225 20.00 2.68 17.00
CA TYR A 225 20.98 1.62 17.19
C TYR A 225 22.16 2.12 18.06
N SER A 226 22.44 1.43 19.14
CA SER A 226 23.58 1.70 20.00
C SER A 226 24.92 1.19 19.42
N SER A 227 24.88 0.20 18.52
CA SER A 227 26.06 -0.37 17.87
C SER A 227 25.98 -0.15 16.35
N THR A 228 26.98 0.56 15.81
CA THR A 228 27.15 0.79 14.38
C THR A 228 27.38 -0.53 13.63
N SER A 229 28.15 -1.46 14.18
CA SER A 229 28.41 -2.76 13.56
C SER A 229 27.13 -3.59 13.44
N TYR A 230 26.29 -3.59 14.49
CA TYR A 230 24.99 -4.26 14.44
C TYR A 230 24.05 -3.59 13.42
N PHE A 231 23.99 -2.25 13.37
CA PHE A 231 23.24 -1.52 12.36
C PHE A 231 23.65 -1.92 10.93
N ILE A 232 24.98 -1.96 10.63
CA ILE A 232 25.48 -2.35 9.32
C ILE A 232 25.04 -3.77 8.95
N SER A 233 25.08 -4.70 9.91
CA SER A 233 24.65 -6.08 9.70
C SER A 233 23.15 -6.17 9.38
N VAL A 234 22.30 -5.45 10.14
CA VAL A 234 20.85 -5.41 9.91
C VAL A 234 20.53 -4.75 8.58
N PHE A 235 21.19 -3.65 8.24
CA PHE A 235 21.02 -2.95 6.97
C PHE A 235 21.37 -3.85 5.78
N LYS A 236 22.51 -4.57 5.87
CA LYS A 236 22.94 -5.53 4.84
C LYS A 236 21.94 -6.69 4.71
N ALA A 237 21.44 -7.21 5.83
CA ALA A 237 20.42 -8.26 5.80
C ALA A 237 19.11 -7.79 5.15
N PHE A 238 18.74 -6.52 5.34
CA PHE A 238 17.48 -5.95 4.84
C PHE A 238 17.56 -5.54 3.36
N TYR A 239 18.65 -4.90 2.93
CA TYR A 239 18.83 -4.35 1.56
C TYR A 239 19.79 -5.15 0.68
N GLY A 240 20.43 -6.18 1.20
CA GLY A 240 21.44 -6.97 0.46
C GLY A 240 22.80 -6.27 0.29
N LEU A 241 22.92 -5.01 0.70
CA LEU A 241 24.13 -4.18 0.55
C LEU A 241 24.46 -3.47 1.86
N THR A 242 25.74 -3.20 2.11
CA THR A 242 26.13 -2.31 3.23
C THR A 242 25.67 -0.87 2.96
N PRO A 243 25.49 -0.03 3.99
CA PRO A 243 25.07 1.37 3.82
C PRO A 243 25.94 2.15 2.82
N LEU A 244 27.25 1.98 2.84
CA LEU A 244 28.18 2.63 1.91
C LEU A 244 27.98 2.16 0.48
N ASN A 245 27.87 0.86 0.24
CA ASN A 245 27.64 0.31 -1.09
C ASN A 245 26.26 0.69 -1.63
N TYR A 246 25.26 0.79 -0.75
CA TYR A 246 23.93 1.27 -1.10
C TYR A 246 23.96 2.71 -1.60
N LEU A 247 24.67 3.60 -0.88
CA LEU A 247 24.88 5.00 -1.29
C LEU A 247 25.62 5.12 -2.62
N ALA A 248 26.70 4.37 -2.80
CA ALA A 248 27.48 4.39 -4.05
C ALA A 248 26.59 3.99 -5.24
N LYS A 249 25.78 2.94 -5.09
CA LYS A 249 24.84 2.48 -6.12
C LYS A 249 23.75 3.50 -6.44
N GLN A 250 23.24 4.24 -5.44
CA GLN A 250 22.22 5.26 -5.68
C GLN A 250 22.80 6.50 -6.37
N ARG A 251 24.01 6.94 -6.00
CA ARG A 251 24.68 8.06 -6.67
C ARG A 251 24.95 7.77 -8.14
N GLN A 252 25.34 6.56 -8.51
CA GLN A 252 25.51 6.15 -9.91
C GLN A 252 24.20 6.21 -10.71
N LYS A 253 23.04 5.95 -10.09
CA LYS A 253 21.73 6.01 -10.79
C LYS A 253 21.23 7.44 -11.06
N VAL A 254 21.74 8.43 -10.37
CA VAL A 254 21.33 9.85 -10.51
C VAL A 254 22.18 10.57 -11.57
N MET A 255 23.28 9.97 -12.01
CA MET A 255 24.19 10.53 -13.00
C MET A 255 23.84 10.14 -14.45
N TRP A 256 22.76 9.39 -14.67
CA TRP A 256 22.19 9.02 -15.97
C TRP A 256 20.74 9.51 -16.06
#